data_4358b9e9b28c71afd189090567c81c23
#
_entry.id   4358b9e9b28c71afd189090567c81c23
#
_cell.length_a   1.000
_cell.length_b   1.000
_cell.length_c   1.000
_cell.angle_alpha   90.00
_cell.angle_beta   90.00
_cell.angle_gamma   90.00
#
_symmetry.space_group_name_H-M   'P 1'
#
loop_
_entity.id
_entity.type
_entity.pdbx_description
1 polymer ?
#
loop_
_entity_poly.entity_id
_entity_poly.type
_entity_poly.pdbx_seq_one_letter_code
_entity_poly.pdbx_strand_id
1 'polypeptide(L)'
;MAKSPALQNTQISDRANQRNAVAAGFLGWTLDAFDFFVLTFVLVPVAREFHVSLVEMAATITASLAMRPVGAFFFGLLADRYGRRWPLMLDIVFFSIVEVLSGLAPNYKVFFVLRLLYGIGMGGEWGVGASLAMESVSPKWRGILSGLLQEGYAFGNLLAAVVYSLVFPHWGWRAMFFVGGLPALLSLFIFAKVKETEAWHESRTDWSTYGKAIARHWKLFLYMVLLMTTMNSISHGTQDLYPTLLQRQRHFSPETTAMITMISMVGAIAGGLLFGLYSDRRGRRRAMVTAVTFALLLIPAWVLSSTVLLIIPAAFLMQFMVQGAWGVIPVHLNELSPGELRGFFPGFAYQLGVLFASSITLIEAVLARHLTYAQSLGLLAGLVLLIGVPVIGLGPEAKGVAFGKAERGRQ
;
A
#
# COMPACT_ATOMS: atom_id res chain seq x y z
N MET A 1 37.54 -22.58 11.49
CA MET A 1 38.00 -22.11 10.16
C MET A 1 37.53 -20.68 9.95
N ALA A 2 38.44 -19.70 9.90
CA ALA A 2 38.11 -18.32 9.60
C ALA A 2 37.73 -18.20 8.11
N LYS A 3 36.60 -17.57 7.80
CA LYS A 3 36.20 -17.34 6.41
C LYS A 3 37.21 -16.42 5.72
N SER A 4 37.55 -16.70 4.45
CA SER A 4 38.43 -15.85 3.64
C SER A 4 37.96 -14.39 3.65
N PRO A 5 38.88 -13.40 3.70
CA PRO A 5 38.53 -11.98 3.66
C PRO A 5 37.67 -11.59 2.45
N ALA A 6 37.86 -12.22 1.29
CA ALA A 6 37.05 -12.01 0.10
C ALA A 6 35.58 -12.45 0.31
N LEU A 7 35.35 -13.61 0.97
CA LEU A 7 34.01 -14.09 1.31
C LEU A 7 33.33 -13.21 2.37
N GLN A 8 34.08 -12.64 3.29
CA GLN A 8 33.55 -11.68 4.27
C GLN A 8 33.13 -10.36 3.60
N ASN A 9 33.94 -9.82 2.69
CA ASN A 9 33.61 -8.60 1.96
C ASN A 9 32.39 -8.77 1.04
N THR A 10 32.24 -9.92 0.38
CA THR A 10 31.06 -10.22 -0.43
C THR A 10 29.81 -10.31 0.43
N GLN A 11 29.86 -11.01 1.58
CA GLN A 11 28.71 -11.11 2.49
C GLN A 11 28.32 -9.76 3.11
N ILE A 12 29.25 -8.87 3.39
CA ILE A 12 28.98 -7.52 3.92
C ILE A 12 28.33 -6.68 2.81
N SER A 13 28.83 -6.75 1.57
CA SER A 13 28.23 -6.06 0.41
C SER A 13 26.79 -6.49 0.17
N ASP A 14 26.49 -7.80 0.26
CA ASP A 14 25.14 -8.32 0.05
C ASP A 14 24.16 -7.89 1.15
N ARG A 15 24.58 -7.91 2.41
CA ARG A 15 23.73 -7.43 3.54
C ARG A 15 23.44 -5.93 3.44
N ALA A 16 24.43 -5.14 3.03
CA ALA A 16 24.24 -3.71 2.82
C ALA A 16 23.23 -3.45 1.68
N ASN A 17 23.34 -4.18 0.57
CA ASN A 17 22.38 -4.08 -0.53
C ASN A 17 20.95 -4.49 -0.13
N GLN A 18 20.80 -5.58 0.63
CA GLN A 18 19.50 -6.01 1.15
C GLN A 18 18.84 -4.90 2.00
N ARG A 19 19.59 -4.33 2.94
CA ARG A 19 19.10 -3.23 3.77
C ARG A 19 18.73 -2.01 2.93
N ASN A 20 19.56 -1.65 1.96
CA ASN A 20 19.32 -0.48 1.11
C ASN A 20 18.11 -0.69 0.19
N ALA A 21 17.89 -1.88 -0.35
CA ALA A 21 16.73 -2.21 -1.17
C ALA A 21 15.42 -2.17 -0.35
N VAL A 22 15.44 -2.70 0.87
CA VAL A 22 14.27 -2.60 1.79
C VAL A 22 14.01 -1.14 2.17
N ALA A 23 15.07 -0.39 2.47
CA ALA A 23 14.94 1.04 2.78
C ALA A 23 14.40 1.83 1.57
N ALA A 24 14.83 1.50 0.35
CA ALA A 24 14.32 2.13 -0.87
C ALA A 24 12.81 1.87 -1.07
N GLY A 25 12.36 0.62 -0.93
CA GLY A 25 10.94 0.28 -1.03
C GLY A 25 10.09 0.89 0.09
N PHE A 26 10.58 0.87 1.34
CA PHE A 26 9.88 1.49 2.47
C PHE A 26 9.78 3.01 2.34
N LEU A 27 10.89 3.68 2.01
CA LEU A 27 10.91 5.13 1.84
C LEU A 27 10.14 5.57 0.60
N GLY A 28 10.21 4.80 -0.50
CA GLY A 28 9.42 5.07 -1.70
C GLY A 28 7.93 5.09 -1.36
N TRP A 29 7.42 4.01 -0.75
CA TRP A 29 6.02 3.94 -0.31
C TRP A 29 5.63 5.00 0.72
N THR A 30 6.55 5.34 1.64
CA THR A 30 6.34 6.41 2.63
C THR A 30 6.21 7.77 1.95
N LEU A 31 7.08 8.07 1.00
CA LEU A 31 7.10 9.37 0.32
C LEU A 31 5.96 9.51 -0.69
N ASP A 32 5.58 8.42 -1.38
CA ASP A 32 4.39 8.39 -2.22
C ASP A 32 3.11 8.65 -1.41
N ALA A 33 2.97 7.99 -0.27
CA ALA A 33 1.86 8.24 0.66
C ALA A 33 1.89 9.67 1.23
N PHE A 34 3.08 10.19 1.56
CA PHE A 34 3.25 11.58 2.00
C PHE A 34 2.66 12.56 0.98
N ASP A 35 3.04 12.45 -0.29
CA ASP A 35 2.58 13.34 -1.36
C ASP A 35 1.07 13.22 -1.59
N PHE A 36 0.52 12.02 -1.49
CA PHE A 36 -0.93 11.82 -1.54
C PHE A 36 -1.65 12.55 -0.41
N PHE A 37 -1.14 12.47 0.82
CA PHE A 37 -1.76 13.13 1.97
C PHE A 37 -1.53 14.64 1.99
N VAL A 38 -0.47 15.15 1.39
CA VAL A 38 -0.28 16.61 1.20
C VAL A 38 -1.53 17.24 0.59
N LEU A 39 -2.06 16.70 -0.50
CA LEU A 39 -3.28 17.21 -1.12
C LEU A 39 -4.48 17.17 -0.15
N THR A 40 -4.64 16.10 0.63
CA THR A 40 -5.78 15.98 1.55
C THR A 40 -5.75 17.07 2.64
N PHE A 41 -4.58 17.43 3.13
CA PHE A 41 -4.41 18.50 4.13
C PHE A 41 -4.66 19.90 3.57
N VAL A 42 -4.34 20.13 2.30
CA VAL A 42 -4.46 21.46 1.69
C VAL A 42 -5.67 21.60 0.77
N LEU A 43 -6.59 20.65 0.76
CA LEU A 43 -7.75 20.61 -0.13
C LEU A 43 -8.58 21.91 -0.09
N VAL A 44 -8.87 22.40 1.13
CA VAL A 44 -9.69 23.61 1.33
C VAL A 44 -8.99 24.88 0.84
N PRO A 45 -7.73 25.18 1.22
CA PRO A 45 -7.06 26.37 0.71
C PRO A 45 -6.84 26.34 -0.80
N VAL A 46 -6.56 25.19 -1.41
CA VAL A 46 -6.41 25.06 -2.87
C VAL A 46 -7.74 25.32 -3.57
N ALA A 47 -8.86 24.75 -3.06
CA ALA A 47 -10.20 24.99 -3.61
C ALA A 47 -10.57 26.49 -3.57
N ARG A 48 -10.24 27.17 -2.47
CA ARG A 48 -10.49 28.62 -2.32
C ARG A 48 -9.69 29.45 -3.33
N GLU A 49 -8.41 29.14 -3.53
CA GLU A 49 -7.56 29.91 -4.44
C GLU A 49 -7.99 29.74 -5.91
N PHE A 50 -8.39 28.53 -6.29
CA PHE A 50 -8.86 28.26 -7.65
C PHE A 50 -10.35 28.58 -7.86
N HIS A 51 -11.05 29.08 -6.83
CA HIS A 51 -12.49 29.42 -6.88
C HIS A 51 -13.37 28.25 -7.35
N VAL A 52 -13.06 27.02 -6.90
CA VAL A 52 -13.83 25.81 -7.20
C VAL A 52 -14.48 25.26 -5.93
N SER A 53 -15.54 24.47 -6.11
CA SER A 53 -16.20 23.79 -5.00
C SER A 53 -15.30 22.70 -4.40
N LEU A 54 -15.55 22.34 -3.14
CA LEU A 54 -14.85 21.22 -2.51
C LEU A 54 -15.12 19.88 -3.21
N VAL A 55 -16.27 19.75 -3.88
CA VAL A 55 -16.61 18.56 -4.66
C VAL A 55 -15.71 18.45 -5.90
N GLU A 56 -15.53 19.57 -6.62
CA GLU A 56 -14.60 19.62 -7.77
C GLU A 56 -13.16 19.35 -7.32
N MET A 57 -12.75 19.92 -6.19
CA MET A 57 -11.41 19.68 -5.66
C MET A 57 -11.24 18.21 -5.21
N ALA A 58 -12.23 17.60 -4.55
CA ALA A 58 -12.19 16.18 -4.20
C ALA A 58 -12.13 15.28 -5.44
N ALA A 59 -12.69 15.71 -6.58
CA ALA A 59 -12.57 14.97 -7.84
C ALA A 59 -11.12 14.80 -8.30
N THR A 60 -10.19 15.68 -7.89
CA THR A 60 -8.76 15.53 -8.19
C THR A 60 -8.15 14.31 -7.49
N ILE A 61 -8.59 14.00 -6.26
CA ILE A 61 -8.17 12.80 -5.52
C ILE A 61 -8.69 11.56 -6.24
N THR A 62 -9.98 11.55 -6.59
CA THR A 62 -10.59 10.45 -7.34
C THR A 62 -9.90 10.23 -8.69
N ALA A 63 -9.58 11.31 -9.40
CA ALA A 63 -8.86 11.27 -10.67
C ALA A 63 -7.45 10.67 -10.51
N SER A 64 -6.70 11.07 -9.47
CA SER A 64 -5.40 10.48 -9.16
C SER A 64 -5.52 8.98 -8.90
N LEU A 65 -6.46 8.56 -8.04
CA LEU A 65 -6.67 7.15 -7.72
C LEU A 65 -7.10 6.32 -8.94
N ALA A 66 -7.93 6.88 -9.84
CA ALA A 66 -8.37 6.22 -11.05
C ALA A 66 -7.23 6.00 -12.07
N MET A 67 -6.18 6.83 -12.03
CA MET A 67 -5.01 6.70 -12.92
C MET A 67 -3.93 5.75 -12.39
N ARG A 68 -4.00 5.31 -11.14
CA ARG A 68 -3.02 4.38 -10.55
C ARG A 68 -2.89 3.06 -11.30
N PRO A 69 -3.96 2.39 -11.79
CA PRO A 69 -3.80 1.18 -12.60
C PRO A 69 -3.00 1.41 -13.88
N VAL A 70 -3.11 2.60 -14.49
CA VAL A 70 -2.35 2.96 -15.69
C VAL A 70 -0.85 3.01 -15.36
N GLY A 71 -0.49 3.65 -14.25
CA GLY A 71 0.89 3.68 -13.76
C GLY A 71 1.45 2.29 -13.44
N ALA A 72 0.69 1.50 -12.67
CA ALA A 72 1.09 0.13 -12.33
C ALA A 72 1.28 -0.75 -13.58
N PHE A 73 0.47 -0.55 -14.61
CA PHE A 73 0.63 -1.23 -15.89
C PHE A 73 1.97 -0.87 -16.54
N PHE A 74 2.24 0.41 -16.77
CA PHE A 74 3.45 0.83 -17.48
C PHE A 74 4.73 0.58 -16.68
N PHE A 75 4.80 1.01 -15.43
CA PHE A 75 6.00 0.85 -14.60
C PHE A 75 6.27 -0.62 -14.25
N GLY A 76 5.20 -1.42 -14.07
CA GLY A 76 5.34 -2.87 -13.88
C GLY A 76 5.95 -3.57 -15.09
N LEU A 77 5.49 -3.25 -16.31
CA LEU A 77 6.05 -3.76 -17.56
C LEU A 77 7.54 -3.36 -17.71
N LEU A 78 7.84 -2.09 -17.44
CA LEU A 78 9.22 -1.59 -17.48
C LEU A 78 10.10 -2.29 -16.46
N ALA A 79 9.57 -2.57 -15.25
CA ALA A 79 10.31 -3.26 -14.20
C ALA A 79 10.64 -4.71 -14.55
N ASP A 80 9.75 -5.42 -15.23
CA ASP A 80 10.06 -6.77 -15.70
C ASP A 80 11.09 -6.77 -16.84
N ARG A 81 11.06 -5.77 -17.71
CA ARG A 81 11.95 -5.69 -18.90
C ARG A 81 13.33 -5.12 -18.60
N TYR A 82 13.41 -4.05 -17.80
CA TYR A 82 14.63 -3.25 -17.61
C TYR A 82 15.22 -3.37 -16.19
N GLY A 83 14.60 -4.13 -15.30
CA GLY A 83 14.98 -4.25 -13.88
C GLY A 83 14.10 -3.42 -12.97
N ARG A 84 14.17 -3.71 -11.66
CA ARG A 84 13.33 -3.05 -10.63
C ARG A 84 13.84 -1.66 -10.31
N ARG A 85 15.18 -1.50 -10.33
CA ARG A 85 15.87 -0.29 -9.90
C ARG A 85 15.57 0.92 -10.80
N TRP A 86 15.72 0.78 -12.10
CA TRP A 86 15.55 1.90 -13.04
C TRP A 86 14.12 2.41 -13.14
N PRO A 87 13.10 1.57 -13.32
CA PRO A 87 11.72 2.02 -13.33
C PRO A 87 11.28 2.65 -12.02
N LEU A 88 11.74 2.15 -10.86
CA LEU A 88 11.47 2.77 -9.56
C LEU A 88 12.05 4.18 -9.48
N MET A 89 13.30 4.37 -9.91
CA MET A 89 13.93 5.70 -9.94
C MET A 89 13.20 6.66 -10.88
N LEU A 90 12.86 6.19 -12.07
CA LEU A 90 12.15 6.99 -13.08
C LEU A 90 10.78 7.41 -12.54
N ASP A 91 10.07 6.52 -11.88
CA ASP A 91 8.77 6.75 -11.30
C ASP A 91 8.82 7.80 -10.18
N ILE A 92 9.77 7.64 -9.24
CA ILE A 92 9.98 8.60 -8.15
C ILE A 92 10.31 10.00 -8.69
N VAL A 93 11.19 10.11 -9.67
CA VAL A 93 11.53 11.39 -10.31
C VAL A 93 10.30 11.97 -11.02
N PHE A 94 9.54 11.12 -11.72
CA PHE A 94 8.35 11.54 -12.45
C PHE A 94 7.30 12.15 -11.51
N PHE A 95 6.87 11.43 -10.46
CA PHE A 95 5.86 11.98 -9.56
C PHE A 95 6.37 13.20 -8.77
N SER A 96 7.65 13.23 -8.38
CA SER A 96 8.25 14.38 -7.71
C SER A 96 8.23 15.66 -8.58
N ILE A 97 8.53 15.52 -9.88
CA ILE A 97 8.42 16.65 -10.83
C ILE A 97 6.97 17.12 -10.94
N VAL A 98 6.03 16.17 -11.08
CA VAL A 98 4.61 16.48 -11.17
C VAL A 98 4.11 17.18 -9.90
N GLU A 99 4.64 16.81 -8.74
CA GLU A 99 4.31 17.43 -7.45
C GLU A 99 4.77 18.87 -7.42
N VAL A 100 6.01 19.16 -7.77
CA VAL A 100 6.52 20.54 -7.90
C VAL A 100 5.70 21.35 -8.90
N LEU A 101 5.39 20.79 -10.06
CA LEU A 101 4.57 21.47 -11.07
C LEU A 101 3.14 21.74 -10.56
N SER A 102 2.61 20.87 -9.69
CA SER A 102 1.30 21.10 -9.06
C SER A 102 1.32 22.32 -8.12
N GLY A 103 2.42 22.54 -7.42
CA GLY A 103 2.65 23.76 -6.64
C GLY A 103 2.74 25.03 -7.51
N LEU A 104 3.09 24.89 -8.78
CA LEU A 104 3.18 26.00 -9.76
C LEU A 104 1.92 26.17 -10.61
N ALA A 105 0.91 25.32 -10.42
CA ALA A 105 -0.30 25.36 -11.26
C ALA A 105 -0.98 26.74 -11.22
N PRO A 106 -1.26 27.36 -12.39
CA PRO A 106 -1.86 28.69 -12.46
C PRO A 106 -3.39 28.67 -12.30
N ASN A 107 -4.03 27.51 -12.49
CA ASN A 107 -5.47 27.34 -12.39
C ASN A 107 -5.85 25.88 -12.15
N TYR A 108 -7.13 25.66 -11.81
CA TYR A 108 -7.68 24.34 -11.50
C TYR A 108 -7.51 23.33 -12.62
N LYS A 109 -7.68 23.72 -13.90
CA LYS A 109 -7.58 22.77 -15.03
C LYS A 109 -6.18 22.18 -15.14
N VAL A 110 -5.14 23.03 -15.04
CA VAL A 110 -3.74 22.58 -15.05
C VAL A 110 -3.47 21.71 -13.83
N PHE A 111 -3.92 22.14 -12.65
CA PHE A 111 -3.79 21.37 -11.42
C PHE A 111 -4.44 19.99 -11.55
N PHE A 112 -5.66 19.89 -12.07
CA PHE A 112 -6.37 18.63 -12.28
C PHE A 112 -5.59 17.68 -13.21
N VAL A 113 -5.08 18.19 -14.33
CA VAL A 113 -4.25 17.36 -15.26
C VAL A 113 -2.99 16.86 -14.58
N LEU A 114 -2.34 17.71 -13.77
CA LEU A 114 -1.17 17.29 -12.99
C LEU A 114 -1.52 16.21 -11.97
N ARG A 115 -2.72 16.28 -11.35
CA ARG A 115 -3.19 15.20 -10.45
C ARG A 115 -3.46 13.88 -11.17
N LEU A 116 -3.92 13.90 -12.42
CA LEU A 116 -4.00 12.68 -13.25
C LEU A 116 -2.60 12.09 -13.49
N LEU A 117 -1.64 12.92 -13.86
CA LEU A 117 -0.25 12.49 -14.08
C LEU A 117 0.40 11.96 -12.78
N TYR A 118 0.16 12.65 -11.65
CA TYR A 118 0.59 12.17 -10.33
C TYR A 118 0.05 10.76 -10.03
N GLY A 119 -1.22 10.52 -10.34
CA GLY A 119 -1.83 9.20 -10.16
C GLY A 119 -1.14 8.10 -10.97
N ILE A 120 -0.61 8.42 -12.16
CA ILE A 120 0.20 7.47 -12.94
C ILE A 120 1.49 7.13 -12.19
N GLY A 121 2.23 8.12 -11.66
CA GLY A 121 3.42 7.90 -10.85
C GLY A 121 3.08 7.07 -9.60
N MET A 122 2.13 7.52 -8.80
CA MET A 122 1.68 6.82 -7.60
C MET A 122 1.31 5.35 -7.84
N GLY A 123 0.86 5.00 -9.05
CA GLY A 123 0.49 3.63 -9.41
C GLY A 123 1.69 2.70 -9.57
N GLY A 124 2.82 3.21 -10.03
CA GLY A 124 4.02 2.42 -10.34
C GLY A 124 4.84 2.05 -9.11
N GLU A 125 4.92 2.94 -8.13
CA GLU A 125 5.87 2.88 -7.03
C GLU A 125 5.73 1.60 -6.18
N TRP A 126 4.55 1.35 -5.62
CA TRP A 126 4.36 0.27 -4.66
C TRP A 126 4.73 -1.12 -5.20
N GLY A 127 4.30 -1.44 -6.44
CA GLY A 127 4.55 -2.75 -7.03
C GLY A 127 6.03 -3.00 -7.30
N VAL A 128 6.71 -2.02 -7.86
CA VAL A 128 8.14 -2.10 -8.20
C VAL A 128 9.01 -2.05 -6.94
N GLY A 129 8.68 -1.18 -5.99
CA GLY A 129 9.37 -1.07 -4.69
C GLY A 129 9.23 -2.34 -3.86
N ALA A 130 8.02 -2.92 -3.79
CA ALA A 130 7.79 -4.19 -3.10
C ALA A 130 8.58 -5.34 -3.76
N SER A 131 8.61 -5.41 -5.09
CA SER A 131 9.36 -6.44 -5.80
C SER A 131 10.86 -6.31 -5.56
N LEU A 132 11.40 -5.09 -5.64
CA LEU A 132 12.81 -4.81 -5.34
C LEU A 132 13.19 -5.26 -3.91
N ALA A 133 12.36 -4.91 -2.93
CA ALA A 133 12.59 -5.27 -1.54
C ALA A 133 12.50 -6.78 -1.32
N MET A 134 11.43 -7.44 -1.80
CA MET A 134 11.19 -8.88 -1.56
C MET A 134 12.19 -9.76 -2.30
N GLU A 135 12.63 -9.38 -3.50
CA GLU A 135 13.66 -10.10 -4.26
C GLU A 135 15.05 -9.98 -3.62
N SER A 136 15.32 -8.87 -2.94
CA SER A 136 16.62 -8.59 -2.33
C SER A 136 16.84 -9.32 -1.00
N VAL A 137 15.78 -9.81 -0.34
CA VAL A 137 15.89 -10.42 0.99
C VAL A 137 15.67 -11.93 0.98
N SER A 138 16.30 -12.61 1.95
CA SER A 138 16.14 -14.06 2.09
C SER A 138 14.70 -14.42 2.47
N PRO A 139 14.18 -15.60 2.04
CA PRO A 139 12.81 -16.03 2.33
C PRO A 139 12.43 -16.02 3.81
N LYS A 140 13.42 -16.19 4.70
CA LYS A 140 13.24 -16.24 6.17
C LYS A 140 12.75 -14.90 6.76
N TRP A 141 13.08 -13.78 6.14
CA TRP A 141 12.81 -12.43 6.66
C TRP A 141 11.75 -11.67 5.85
N ARG A 142 11.26 -12.25 4.75
CA ARG A 142 10.33 -11.55 3.84
C ARG A 142 9.03 -11.15 4.52
N GLY A 143 8.48 -11.97 5.40
CA GLY A 143 7.21 -11.67 6.04
C GLY A 143 7.28 -10.46 6.97
N ILE A 144 8.26 -10.41 7.87
CA ILE A 144 8.40 -9.25 8.76
C ILE A 144 8.76 -7.99 7.98
N LEU A 145 9.60 -8.09 6.95
CA LEU A 145 9.97 -6.94 6.11
C LEU A 145 8.81 -6.50 5.19
N SER A 146 7.95 -7.42 4.81
CA SER A 146 6.68 -7.11 4.14
C SER A 146 5.76 -6.28 5.03
N GLY A 147 5.61 -6.68 6.31
CA GLY A 147 4.88 -5.89 7.30
C GLY A 147 5.47 -4.49 7.46
N LEU A 148 6.79 -4.39 7.62
CA LEU A 148 7.47 -3.09 7.73
C LEU A 148 7.23 -2.22 6.48
N LEU A 149 7.36 -2.78 5.29
CA LEU A 149 7.14 -2.06 4.02
C LEU A 149 5.72 -1.50 3.95
N GLN A 150 4.74 -2.29 4.34
CA GLN A 150 3.33 -1.87 4.29
C GLN A 150 3.03 -0.70 5.22
N GLU A 151 3.72 -0.59 6.37
CA GLU A 151 3.57 0.53 7.30
C GLU A 151 4.07 1.87 6.74
N GLY A 152 4.82 1.87 5.64
CA GLY A 152 5.23 3.11 4.95
C GLY A 152 4.07 4.06 4.69
N TYR A 153 2.88 3.53 4.41
CA TYR A 153 1.67 4.34 4.20
C TYR A 153 1.27 5.16 5.43
N ALA A 154 1.28 4.54 6.61
CA ALA A 154 0.98 5.22 7.88
C ALA A 154 2.06 6.26 8.23
N PHE A 155 3.33 5.94 7.99
CA PHE A 155 4.44 6.89 8.15
C PHE A 155 4.36 8.07 7.20
N GLY A 156 3.91 7.86 5.95
CA GLY A 156 3.70 8.93 4.98
C GLY A 156 2.63 9.92 5.43
N ASN A 157 1.50 9.43 5.95
CA ASN A 157 0.45 10.28 6.53
C ASN A 157 0.97 11.10 7.71
N LEU A 158 1.69 10.46 8.64
CA LEU A 158 2.29 11.16 9.78
C LEU A 158 3.28 12.24 9.31
N LEU A 159 4.13 11.93 8.35
CA LEU A 159 5.08 12.89 7.77
C LEU A 159 4.34 14.08 7.14
N ALA A 160 3.26 13.83 6.39
CA ALA A 160 2.44 14.89 5.80
C ALA A 160 1.82 15.80 6.86
N ALA A 161 1.33 15.25 7.97
CA ALA A 161 0.79 16.02 9.08
C ALA A 161 1.87 16.90 9.75
N VAL A 162 3.08 16.36 9.97
CA VAL A 162 4.22 17.10 10.54
C VAL A 162 4.64 18.22 9.60
N VAL A 163 4.85 17.93 8.32
CA VAL A 163 5.25 18.94 7.32
C VAL A 163 4.15 20.00 7.16
N TYR A 164 2.88 19.60 7.17
CA TYR A 164 1.75 20.55 7.13
C TYR A 164 1.81 21.52 8.32
N SER A 165 2.03 21.04 9.52
CA SER A 165 2.10 21.90 10.73
C SER A 165 3.27 22.88 10.72
N LEU A 166 4.40 22.53 10.09
CA LEU A 166 5.61 23.32 10.03
C LEU A 166 5.66 24.27 8.82
N VAL A 167 5.18 23.82 7.66
CA VAL A 167 5.34 24.53 6.37
C VAL A 167 4.13 25.37 6.04
N PHE A 168 2.92 24.82 6.15
CA PHE A 168 1.70 25.48 5.69
C PHE A 168 1.43 26.84 6.35
N PRO A 169 1.60 27.03 7.68
CA PRO A 169 1.32 28.32 8.31
C PRO A 169 2.22 29.47 7.84
N HIS A 170 3.42 29.17 7.36
CA HIS A 170 4.43 30.16 6.99
C HIS A 170 4.52 30.41 5.48
N TRP A 171 4.32 29.36 4.67
CA TRP A 171 4.56 29.41 3.22
C TRP A 171 3.35 28.97 2.36
N GLY A 172 2.24 28.62 3.01
CA GLY A 172 0.99 28.25 2.33
C GLY A 172 1.06 26.89 1.61
N TRP A 173 -0.01 26.59 0.86
CA TRP A 173 -0.20 25.25 0.27
C TRP A 173 0.78 24.94 -0.87
N ARG A 174 1.24 25.95 -1.62
CA ARG A 174 2.19 25.73 -2.72
C ARG A 174 3.52 25.17 -2.22
N ALA A 175 4.00 25.66 -1.09
CA ALA A 175 5.22 25.17 -0.47
C ALA A 175 5.12 23.70 -0.06
N MET A 176 3.94 23.21 0.30
CA MET A 176 3.72 21.78 0.59
C MET A 176 4.05 20.91 -0.63
N PHE A 177 3.62 21.34 -1.84
CA PHE A 177 3.93 20.65 -3.08
C PHE A 177 5.41 20.74 -3.49
N PHE A 178 6.08 21.82 -3.13
CA PHE A 178 7.54 21.92 -3.34
C PHE A 178 8.32 20.98 -2.44
N VAL A 179 7.88 20.76 -1.20
CA VAL A 179 8.42 19.73 -0.32
C VAL A 179 8.17 18.34 -0.92
N GLY A 180 7.03 18.13 -1.58
CA GLY A 180 6.72 16.92 -2.36
C GLY A 180 7.64 16.68 -3.58
N GLY A 181 8.53 17.58 -3.90
CA GLY A 181 9.64 17.35 -4.84
C GLY A 181 10.86 16.66 -4.22
N LEU A 182 11.00 16.65 -2.90
CA LEU A 182 12.15 16.06 -2.21
C LEU A 182 12.30 14.54 -2.40
N PRO A 183 11.23 13.75 -2.60
CA PRO A 183 11.35 12.33 -2.93
C PRO A 183 12.30 12.05 -4.10
N ALA A 184 12.48 12.98 -5.05
CA ALA A 184 13.46 12.85 -6.10
C ALA A 184 14.90 12.57 -5.59
N LEU A 185 15.24 13.01 -4.36
CA LEU A 185 16.54 12.72 -3.73
C LEU A 185 16.68 11.22 -3.38
N LEU A 186 15.56 10.51 -3.17
CA LEU A 186 15.58 9.06 -2.96
C LEU A 186 16.11 8.33 -4.20
N SER A 187 15.84 8.85 -5.40
CA SER A 187 16.36 8.27 -6.64
C SER A 187 17.91 8.31 -6.68
N LEU A 188 18.53 9.35 -6.14
CA LEU A 188 20.00 9.43 -6.01
C LEU A 188 20.53 8.39 -5.01
N PHE A 189 19.83 8.17 -3.90
CA PHE A 189 20.18 7.10 -2.95
C PHE A 189 20.08 5.72 -3.62
N ILE A 190 19.00 5.46 -4.36
CA ILE A 190 18.78 4.20 -5.07
C ILE A 190 19.90 4.02 -6.12
N PHE A 191 20.21 5.07 -6.88
CA PHE A 191 21.30 5.04 -7.84
C PHE A 191 22.66 4.69 -7.23
N ALA A 192 22.99 5.28 -6.08
CA ALA A 192 24.30 5.14 -5.46
C ALA A 192 24.45 3.85 -4.63
N LYS A 193 23.37 3.33 -4.04
CA LYS A 193 23.44 2.35 -2.94
C LYS A 193 22.65 1.06 -3.17
N VAL A 194 21.77 1.00 -4.20
CA VAL A 194 20.95 -0.18 -4.48
C VAL A 194 21.42 -0.81 -5.79
N LYS A 195 21.68 -2.11 -5.77
CA LYS A 195 21.97 -2.90 -6.98
C LYS A 195 20.68 -3.52 -7.52
N GLU A 196 20.68 -3.84 -8.80
CA GLU A 196 19.62 -4.62 -9.41
C GLU A 196 19.57 -6.04 -8.82
N THR A 197 18.39 -6.64 -8.80
CA THR A 197 18.18 -7.96 -8.20
C THR A 197 18.71 -9.08 -9.08
N GLU A 198 19.35 -10.08 -8.48
CA GLU A 198 19.77 -11.28 -9.22
C GLU A 198 18.59 -12.07 -9.75
N ALA A 199 17.47 -12.08 -9.00
CA ALA A 199 16.23 -12.72 -9.40
C ALA A 199 15.71 -12.19 -10.75
N TRP A 200 15.83 -10.87 -11.00
CA TRP A 200 15.49 -10.30 -12.30
C TRP A 200 16.45 -10.72 -13.40
N HIS A 201 17.75 -10.71 -13.14
CA HIS A 201 18.74 -11.13 -14.16
C HIS A 201 18.50 -12.57 -14.63
N GLU A 202 18.00 -13.44 -13.76
CA GLU A 202 17.71 -14.84 -14.04
C GLU A 202 16.33 -15.08 -14.70
N SER A 203 15.38 -14.16 -14.50
CA SER A 203 13.97 -14.30 -14.99
C SER A 203 13.57 -13.22 -15.98
N ARG A 204 14.53 -12.48 -16.53
CA ARG A 204 14.29 -11.39 -17.47
C ARG A 204 13.41 -11.80 -18.64
N THR A 205 12.42 -11.00 -18.95
CA THR A 205 11.42 -11.24 -19.99
C THR A 205 11.65 -10.31 -21.18
N ASP A 206 11.45 -10.86 -22.40
CA ASP A 206 11.46 -10.08 -23.62
C ASP A 206 10.04 -9.74 -24.09
N TRP A 207 9.88 -8.58 -24.76
CA TRP A 207 8.58 -8.12 -25.25
C TRP A 207 7.86 -9.16 -26.12
N SER A 208 8.59 -9.95 -26.91
CA SER A 208 8.04 -10.99 -27.78
C SER A 208 7.38 -12.13 -27.03
N THR A 209 7.80 -12.41 -25.79
CA THR A 209 7.29 -13.52 -24.96
C THR A 209 6.34 -13.04 -23.87
N TYR A 210 6.31 -11.74 -23.60
CA TYR A 210 5.58 -11.15 -22.47
C TYR A 210 4.06 -11.42 -22.54
N GLY A 211 3.43 -11.20 -23.71
CA GLY A 211 2.00 -11.49 -23.89
C GLY A 211 1.65 -12.96 -23.69
N LYS A 212 2.55 -13.88 -24.07
CA LYS A 212 2.37 -15.32 -23.81
C LYS A 212 2.50 -15.66 -22.33
N ALA A 213 3.40 -15.00 -21.62
CA ALA A 213 3.57 -15.18 -20.16
C ALA A 213 2.30 -14.73 -19.41
N ILE A 214 1.76 -13.55 -19.73
CA ILE A 214 0.48 -13.06 -19.16
C ILE A 214 -0.65 -14.05 -19.48
N ALA A 215 -0.78 -14.47 -20.74
CA ALA A 215 -1.81 -15.40 -21.16
C ALA A 215 -1.71 -16.76 -20.47
N ARG A 216 -0.50 -17.23 -20.15
CA ARG A 216 -0.28 -18.48 -19.38
C ARG A 216 -0.76 -18.36 -17.94
N HIS A 217 -0.57 -17.21 -17.31
CA HIS A 217 -0.81 -17.01 -15.88
C HIS A 217 -2.07 -16.18 -15.57
N TRP A 218 -2.98 -15.98 -16.53
CA TRP A 218 -4.15 -15.14 -16.38
C TRP A 218 -5.07 -15.52 -15.21
N LYS A 219 -5.21 -16.83 -14.90
CA LYS A 219 -6.03 -17.31 -13.77
C LYS A 219 -5.44 -16.87 -12.44
N LEU A 220 -4.11 -16.96 -12.30
CA LEU A 220 -3.39 -16.47 -11.13
C LEU A 220 -3.55 -14.96 -10.99
N PHE A 221 -3.43 -14.23 -12.08
CA PHE A 221 -3.63 -12.78 -12.08
C PHE A 221 -5.04 -12.39 -11.63
N LEU A 222 -6.07 -13.04 -12.16
CA LEU A 222 -7.46 -12.80 -11.72
C LEU A 222 -7.66 -13.12 -10.23
N TYR A 223 -7.04 -14.20 -9.74
CA TYR A 223 -7.06 -14.49 -8.30
C TYR A 223 -6.41 -13.37 -7.50
N MET A 224 -5.25 -12.87 -7.92
CA MET A 224 -4.57 -11.76 -7.25
C MET A 224 -5.40 -10.48 -7.25
N VAL A 225 -6.09 -10.17 -8.35
CA VAL A 225 -7.05 -9.05 -8.42
C VAL A 225 -8.21 -9.25 -7.45
N LEU A 226 -8.80 -10.45 -7.40
CA LEU A 226 -9.87 -10.78 -6.48
C LEU A 226 -9.40 -10.68 -5.00
N LEU A 227 -8.23 -11.20 -4.70
CA LEU A 227 -7.60 -11.08 -3.39
C LEU A 227 -7.44 -9.61 -3.00
N MET A 228 -6.89 -8.79 -3.90
CA MET A 228 -6.65 -7.37 -3.62
C MET A 228 -7.95 -6.56 -3.52
N THR A 229 -8.97 -6.87 -4.33
CA THR A 229 -10.30 -6.29 -4.20
C THR A 229 -10.89 -6.60 -2.83
N THR A 230 -10.79 -7.85 -2.40
CA THR A 230 -11.28 -8.29 -1.08
C THR A 230 -10.53 -7.61 0.05
N MET A 231 -9.21 -7.56 0.01
CA MET A 231 -8.38 -6.92 1.03
C MET A 231 -8.63 -5.42 1.15
N ASN A 232 -8.75 -4.72 0.02
CA ASN A 232 -9.13 -3.30 0.01
C ASN A 232 -10.54 -3.10 0.56
N SER A 233 -11.51 -3.94 0.18
CA SER A 233 -12.87 -3.89 0.70
C SER A 233 -12.92 -4.10 2.22
N ILE A 234 -12.11 -5.01 2.77
CA ILE A 234 -11.97 -5.22 4.22
C ILE A 234 -11.41 -3.97 4.89
N SER A 235 -10.36 -3.36 4.31
CA SER A 235 -9.74 -2.16 4.86
C SER A 235 -10.72 -0.99 4.90
N HIS A 236 -11.31 -0.64 3.77
CA HIS A 236 -12.28 0.46 3.66
C HIS A 236 -13.53 0.22 4.53
N GLY A 237 -14.11 -0.98 4.52
CA GLY A 237 -15.29 -1.33 5.31
C GLY A 237 -15.06 -1.38 6.82
N THR A 238 -13.80 -1.31 7.29
CA THR A 238 -13.48 -1.29 8.73
C THR A 238 -12.85 0.02 9.21
N GLN A 239 -12.52 0.94 8.31
CA GLN A 239 -11.80 2.17 8.65
C GLN A 239 -12.60 3.43 8.35
N ASP A 240 -13.18 3.55 7.15
CA ASP A 240 -13.59 4.84 6.59
C ASP A 240 -14.71 5.53 7.38
N LEU A 241 -15.77 4.80 7.71
CA LEU A 241 -16.91 5.37 8.46
C LEU A 241 -16.87 5.07 9.96
N TYR A 242 -15.83 4.40 10.47
CA TYR A 242 -15.74 4.14 11.90
C TYR A 242 -15.65 5.40 12.77
N PRO A 243 -14.86 6.43 12.42
CA PRO A 243 -14.91 7.72 13.12
C PRO A 243 -16.29 8.37 13.10
N THR A 244 -17.03 8.22 12.00
CA THR A 244 -18.40 8.73 11.88
C THR A 244 -19.36 8.02 12.83
N LEU A 245 -19.27 6.69 12.98
CA LEU A 245 -19.99 5.92 13.99
C LEU A 245 -19.74 6.47 15.40
N LEU A 246 -18.47 6.71 15.75
CA LEU A 246 -18.07 7.20 17.06
C LEU A 246 -18.66 8.59 17.35
N GLN A 247 -18.61 9.50 16.39
CA GLN A 247 -19.11 10.86 16.53
C GLN A 247 -20.65 10.94 16.43
N ARG A 248 -21.24 10.35 15.39
CA ARG A 248 -22.67 10.53 15.07
C ARG A 248 -23.58 9.61 15.88
N GLN A 249 -23.18 8.39 16.17
CA GLN A 249 -24.03 7.41 16.87
C GLN A 249 -23.63 7.20 18.33
N ARG A 250 -22.35 7.31 18.67
CA ARG A 250 -21.86 7.18 20.05
C ARG A 250 -21.70 8.55 20.75
N HIS A 251 -21.84 9.65 20.00
CA HIS A 251 -21.77 11.02 20.49
C HIS A 251 -20.47 11.36 21.20
N PHE A 252 -19.34 10.72 20.77
CA PHE A 252 -18.03 11.06 21.29
C PHE A 252 -17.54 12.37 20.72
N SER A 253 -16.75 13.11 21.53
CA SER A 253 -16.09 14.31 21.06
C SER A 253 -15.07 14.01 19.97
N PRO A 254 -14.72 15.00 19.11
CA PRO A 254 -13.66 14.84 18.13
C PRO A 254 -12.33 14.37 18.74
N GLU A 255 -11.98 14.85 19.94
CA GLU A 255 -10.75 14.50 20.65
C GLU A 255 -10.77 13.01 21.08
N THR A 256 -11.87 12.54 21.66
CA THR A 256 -12.05 11.12 22.03
C THR A 256 -12.00 10.22 20.80
N THR A 257 -12.65 10.63 19.72
CA THR A 257 -12.63 9.91 18.45
C THR A 257 -11.21 9.82 17.88
N ALA A 258 -10.47 10.93 17.87
CA ALA A 258 -9.09 10.97 17.42
C ALA A 258 -8.18 10.05 18.29
N MET A 259 -8.35 10.07 19.62
CA MET A 259 -7.62 9.19 20.53
C MET A 259 -7.87 7.71 20.21
N ILE A 260 -9.14 7.30 20.04
CA ILE A 260 -9.50 5.92 19.70
C ILE A 260 -8.87 5.52 18.36
N THR A 261 -8.94 6.40 17.36
CA THR A 261 -8.36 6.17 16.04
C THR A 261 -6.83 6.03 16.13
N MET A 262 -6.14 6.89 16.86
CA MET A 262 -4.69 6.79 17.06
C MET A 262 -4.29 5.46 17.74
N ILE A 263 -5.02 5.04 18.76
CA ILE A 263 -4.77 3.75 19.43
C ILE A 263 -5.00 2.59 18.47
N SER A 264 -6.03 2.66 17.62
CA SER A 264 -6.29 1.63 16.62
C SER A 264 -5.18 1.56 15.56
N MET A 265 -4.55 2.69 15.19
CA MET A 265 -3.38 2.72 14.29
C MET A 265 -2.13 2.08 14.92
N VAL A 266 -1.94 2.23 16.24
CA VAL A 266 -0.89 1.46 16.95
C VAL A 266 -1.17 -0.05 16.82
N GLY A 267 -2.44 -0.46 16.93
CA GLY A 267 -2.86 -1.84 16.68
C GLY A 267 -2.54 -2.28 15.25
N ALA A 268 -2.82 -1.44 14.26
CA ALA A 268 -2.52 -1.68 12.85
C ALA A 268 -1.03 -1.98 12.64
N ILE A 269 -0.14 -1.10 13.10
CA ILE A 269 1.32 -1.25 12.97
C ILE A 269 1.79 -2.55 13.65
N ALA A 270 1.37 -2.78 14.88
CA ALA A 270 1.72 -3.99 15.62
C ALA A 270 1.22 -5.26 14.89
N GLY A 271 0.00 -5.22 14.35
CA GLY A 271 -0.60 -6.31 13.57
C GLY A 271 0.21 -6.63 12.32
N GLY A 272 0.53 -5.63 11.51
CA GLY A 272 1.31 -5.79 10.28
C GLY A 272 2.67 -6.46 10.53
N LEU A 273 3.40 -6.02 11.52
CA LEU A 273 4.70 -6.59 11.89
C LEU A 273 4.58 -8.03 12.46
N LEU A 274 3.65 -8.25 13.40
CA LEU A 274 3.51 -9.55 14.06
C LEU A 274 2.93 -10.61 13.15
N PHE A 275 1.93 -10.29 12.30
CA PHE A 275 1.42 -11.24 11.31
C PHE A 275 2.40 -11.46 10.17
N GLY A 276 3.20 -10.45 9.80
CA GLY A 276 4.34 -10.62 8.91
C GLY A 276 5.29 -11.71 9.45
N LEU A 277 5.73 -11.57 10.69
CA LEU A 277 6.58 -12.56 11.37
C LEU A 277 5.88 -13.93 11.53
N TYR A 278 4.60 -13.95 11.91
CA TYR A 278 3.82 -15.18 12.03
C TYR A 278 3.71 -15.91 10.69
N SER A 279 3.58 -15.16 9.58
CA SER A 279 3.51 -15.72 8.23
C SER A 279 4.80 -16.41 7.78
N ASP A 280 5.95 -15.94 8.25
CA ASP A 280 7.25 -16.61 8.01
C ASP A 280 7.30 -18.02 8.63
N ARG A 281 6.57 -18.25 9.72
CA ARG A 281 6.52 -19.54 10.41
C ARG A 281 5.42 -20.45 9.89
N ARG A 282 4.21 -19.94 9.74
CA ARG A 282 2.99 -20.75 9.51
C ARG A 282 2.48 -20.73 8.06
N GLY A 283 3.02 -19.87 7.21
CA GLY A 283 2.57 -19.68 5.82
C GLY A 283 1.74 -18.40 5.64
N ARG A 284 1.77 -17.86 4.41
CA ARG A 284 1.17 -16.58 4.07
C ARG A 284 -0.35 -16.64 4.19
N ARG A 285 -0.94 -17.61 3.51
CA ARG A 285 -2.38 -17.85 3.50
C ARG A 285 -2.94 -18.10 4.90
N ARG A 286 -2.30 -18.98 5.69
CA ARG A 286 -2.77 -19.29 7.05
C ARG A 286 -2.72 -18.06 7.94
N ALA A 287 -1.70 -17.23 7.85
CA ALA A 287 -1.60 -16.00 8.64
C ALA A 287 -2.75 -15.03 8.31
N MET A 288 -3.00 -14.79 7.02
CA MET A 288 -4.09 -13.91 6.59
C MET A 288 -5.47 -14.46 6.97
N VAL A 289 -5.73 -15.77 6.75
CA VAL A 289 -7.00 -16.41 7.16
C VAL A 289 -7.22 -16.26 8.66
N THR A 290 -6.19 -16.52 9.47
CA THR A 290 -6.27 -16.34 10.93
C THR A 290 -6.66 -14.90 11.28
N ALA A 291 -5.97 -13.92 10.71
CA ALA A 291 -6.25 -12.50 10.96
C ALA A 291 -7.69 -12.12 10.57
N VAL A 292 -8.11 -12.46 9.33
CA VAL A 292 -9.45 -12.12 8.81
C VAL A 292 -10.56 -12.84 9.60
N THR A 293 -10.33 -14.10 10.01
CA THR A 293 -11.30 -14.84 10.83
C THR A 293 -11.45 -14.21 12.22
N PHE A 294 -10.36 -13.82 12.88
CA PHE A 294 -10.46 -13.12 14.16
C PHE A 294 -11.08 -11.72 14.01
N ALA A 295 -10.79 -10.98 12.94
CA ALA A 295 -11.47 -9.73 12.64
C ALA A 295 -13.00 -9.92 12.50
N LEU A 296 -13.44 -10.98 11.81
CA LEU A 296 -14.87 -11.33 11.67
C LEU A 296 -15.51 -11.59 13.05
N LEU A 297 -14.84 -12.33 13.92
CA LEU A 297 -15.32 -12.62 15.27
C LEU A 297 -15.36 -11.38 16.18
N LEU A 298 -14.55 -10.36 15.91
CA LEU A 298 -14.52 -9.11 16.66
C LEU A 298 -15.64 -8.14 16.29
N ILE A 299 -16.35 -8.33 15.18
CA ILE A 299 -17.41 -7.40 14.71
C ILE A 299 -18.41 -7.05 15.82
N PRO A 300 -19.03 -7.99 16.56
CA PRO A 300 -19.98 -7.61 17.58
C PRO A 300 -19.37 -6.70 18.66
N ALA A 301 -18.18 -7.00 19.14
CA ALA A 301 -17.48 -6.16 20.11
C ALA A 301 -17.12 -4.78 19.52
N TRP A 302 -16.76 -4.73 18.25
CA TRP A 302 -16.31 -3.51 17.57
C TRP A 302 -17.47 -2.53 17.27
N VAL A 303 -18.66 -3.01 16.85
CA VAL A 303 -19.77 -2.14 16.48
C VAL A 303 -20.82 -1.96 17.57
N LEU A 304 -21.01 -2.93 18.48
CA LEU A 304 -22.07 -2.87 19.51
C LEU A 304 -21.59 -2.23 20.81
N SER A 305 -20.27 -2.16 21.07
CA SER A 305 -19.76 -1.49 22.27
C SER A 305 -20.19 -0.02 22.32
N SER A 306 -20.52 0.45 23.52
CA SER A 306 -20.99 1.82 23.74
C SER A 306 -20.09 2.63 24.69
N THR A 307 -19.25 1.97 25.46
CA THR A 307 -18.34 2.62 26.43
C THR A 307 -16.93 2.71 25.86
N VAL A 308 -16.23 3.81 26.14
CA VAL A 308 -14.84 4.04 25.69
C VAL A 308 -13.93 2.89 26.09
N LEU A 309 -14.13 2.34 27.33
CA LEU A 309 -13.34 1.23 27.87
C LEU A 309 -13.40 -0.04 27.01
N LEU A 310 -14.54 -0.33 26.38
CA LEU A 310 -14.73 -1.49 25.51
C LEU A 310 -14.40 -1.18 24.04
N ILE A 311 -14.63 0.05 23.61
CA ILE A 311 -14.37 0.49 22.23
C ILE A 311 -12.88 0.54 21.93
N ILE A 312 -12.06 1.02 22.85
CA ILE A 312 -10.59 1.12 22.64
C ILE A 312 -9.98 -0.25 22.30
N PRO A 313 -10.12 -1.31 23.13
CA PRO A 313 -9.56 -2.61 22.81
C PRO A 313 -10.20 -3.24 21.56
N ALA A 314 -11.50 -3.03 21.33
CA ALA A 314 -12.17 -3.56 20.14
C ALA A 314 -11.66 -2.90 18.85
N ALA A 315 -11.48 -1.58 18.83
CA ALA A 315 -10.91 -0.85 17.70
C ALA A 315 -9.43 -1.20 17.47
N PHE A 316 -8.65 -1.29 18.55
CA PHE A 316 -7.25 -1.74 18.48
C PHE A 316 -7.15 -3.13 17.87
N LEU A 317 -7.90 -4.11 18.40
CA LEU A 317 -7.84 -5.50 17.92
C LEU A 317 -8.38 -5.64 16.49
N MET A 318 -9.42 -4.89 16.12
CA MET A 318 -9.93 -4.90 14.74
C MET A 318 -8.84 -4.47 13.76
N GLN A 319 -8.18 -3.34 14.00
CA GLN A 319 -7.11 -2.87 13.13
C GLN A 319 -5.85 -3.72 13.21
N PHE A 320 -5.54 -4.27 14.37
CA PHE A 320 -4.46 -5.26 14.54
C PHE A 320 -4.66 -6.49 13.64
N MET A 321 -5.88 -6.98 13.52
CA MET A 321 -6.21 -8.13 12.68
C MET A 321 -6.26 -7.75 11.20
N VAL A 322 -6.94 -6.67 10.84
CA VAL A 322 -7.09 -6.24 9.44
C VAL A 322 -5.73 -5.88 8.84
N GLN A 323 -4.97 -5.02 9.51
CA GLN A 323 -3.64 -4.63 9.03
C GLN A 323 -2.60 -5.74 9.24
N GLY A 324 -2.86 -6.67 10.17
CA GLY A 324 -2.10 -7.92 10.26
C GLY A 324 -2.15 -8.74 8.97
N ALA A 325 -3.33 -8.89 8.37
CA ALA A 325 -3.45 -9.53 7.07
C ALA A 325 -2.75 -8.72 5.96
N TRP A 326 -2.86 -7.39 5.97
CA TRP A 326 -2.20 -6.49 5.02
C TRP A 326 -0.68 -6.57 5.06
N GLY A 327 -0.07 -6.68 6.25
CA GLY A 327 1.37 -6.83 6.40
C GLY A 327 1.95 -8.06 5.68
N VAL A 328 1.11 -9.04 5.35
CA VAL A 328 1.51 -10.24 4.59
C VAL A 328 1.36 -10.05 3.07
N ILE A 329 0.60 -9.07 2.60
CA ILE A 329 0.26 -8.89 1.18
C ILE A 329 1.49 -8.67 0.30
N PRO A 330 2.44 -7.75 0.59
CA PRO A 330 3.58 -7.53 -0.30
C PRO A 330 4.38 -8.81 -0.57
N VAL A 331 4.67 -9.60 0.45
CA VAL A 331 5.40 -10.85 0.28
C VAL A 331 4.55 -11.91 -0.43
N HIS A 332 3.26 -12.01 -0.11
CA HIS A 332 2.38 -13.04 -0.70
C HIS A 332 2.21 -12.83 -2.20
N LEU A 333 1.94 -11.61 -2.64
CA LEU A 333 1.81 -11.29 -4.07
C LEU A 333 3.13 -11.52 -4.83
N ASN A 334 4.27 -11.18 -4.23
CA ASN A 334 5.57 -11.39 -4.85
C ASN A 334 5.94 -12.87 -4.93
N GLU A 335 5.66 -13.67 -3.88
CA GLU A 335 5.92 -15.11 -3.87
C GLU A 335 4.98 -15.88 -4.82
N LEU A 336 3.75 -15.41 -5.06
CA LEU A 336 2.82 -15.96 -6.04
C LEU A 336 3.20 -15.62 -7.48
N SER A 337 3.82 -14.46 -7.71
CA SER A 337 4.09 -13.96 -9.05
C SER A 337 5.17 -14.78 -9.73
N PRO A 338 4.96 -15.21 -11.00
CA PRO A 338 6.02 -15.80 -11.82
C PRO A 338 7.21 -14.84 -11.92
N GLY A 339 8.43 -15.36 -11.96
CA GLY A 339 9.65 -14.54 -12.00
C GLY A 339 9.63 -13.50 -13.12
N GLU A 340 9.15 -13.88 -14.29
CA GLU A 340 9.02 -13.07 -15.50
C GLU A 340 7.96 -11.96 -15.42
N LEU A 341 7.05 -11.99 -14.44
CA LEU A 341 5.92 -11.05 -14.26
C LEU A 341 5.88 -10.43 -12.86
N ARG A 342 6.95 -10.57 -12.07
CA ARG A 342 6.97 -10.15 -10.65
C ARG A 342 7.01 -8.64 -10.48
N GLY A 343 7.50 -7.88 -11.45
CA GLY A 343 7.39 -6.41 -11.46
C GLY A 343 5.98 -5.93 -11.77
N PHE A 344 5.23 -6.69 -12.60
CA PHE A 344 3.93 -6.29 -13.11
C PHE A 344 2.76 -6.79 -12.25
N PHE A 345 2.69 -8.10 -11.97
CA PHE A 345 1.51 -8.72 -11.34
C PHE A 345 1.15 -8.12 -9.98
N PRO A 346 2.08 -7.98 -9.01
CA PRO A 346 1.75 -7.46 -7.69
C PRO A 346 1.16 -6.04 -7.74
N GLY A 347 1.84 -5.13 -8.43
CA GLY A 347 1.42 -3.73 -8.52
C GLY A 347 0.12 -3.55 -9.27
N PHE A 348 -0.02 -4.17 -10.45
CA PHE A 348 -1.22 -4.02 -11.27
C PHE A 348 -2.45 -4.68 -10.63
N ALA A 349 -2.30 -5.86 -10.03
CA ALA A 349 -3.38 -6.52 -9.30
C ALA A 349 -3.82 -5.68 -8.07
N TYR A 350 -2.86 -5.07 -7.36
CA TYR A 350 -3.16 -4.17 -6.24
C TYR A 350 -3.99 -2.97 -6.69
N GLN A 351 -3.57 -2.27 -7.75
CA GLN A 351 -4.27 -1.07 -8.20
C GLN A 351 -5.65 -1.36 -8.80
N LEU A 352 -5.82 -2.50 -9.47
CA LEU A 352 -7.15 -2.96 -9.90
C LEU A 352 -8.02 -3.28 -8.69
N GLY A 353 -7.47 -3.90 -7.65
CA GLY A 353 -8.16 -4.15 -6.39
C GLY A 353 -8.64 -2.86 -5.71
N VAL A 354 -7.80 -1.82 -5.66
CA VAL A 354 -8.19 -0.48 -5.17
C VAL A 354 -9.35 0.08 -5.98
N LEU A 355 -9.26 0.01 -7.32
CA LEU A 355 -10.30 0.52 -8.21
C LEU A 355 -11.65 -0.18 -7.98
N PHE A 356 -11.66 -1.51 -7.91
CA PHE A 356 -12.89 -2.27 -7.69
C PHE A 356 -13.46 -2.11 -6.28
N ALA A 357 -12.63 -1.91 -5.28
CA ALA A 357 -13.07 -1.67 -3.89
C ALA A 357 -13.50 -0.21 -3.64
N SER A 358 -13.27 0.71 -4.56
CA SER A 358 -13.53 2.15 -4.37
C SER A 358 -14.99 2.49 -4.05
N SER A 359 -15.94 1.62 -4.39
CA SER A 359 -17.37 1.78 -4.09
C SER A 359 -17.77 1.38 -2.67
N ILE A 360 -16.90 0.74 -1.89
CA ILE A 360 -17.24 0.17 -0.57
C ILE A 360 -17.71 1.27 0.39
N THR A 361 -16.98 2.36 0.50
CA THR A 361 -17.36 3.49 1.38
C THR A 361 -18.69 4.13 0.98
N LEU A 362 -18.93 4.21 -0.35
CA LEU A 362 -20.23 4.71 -0.85
C LEU A 362 -21.37 3.76 -0.49
N ILE A 363 -21.19 2.45 -0.67
CA ILE A 363 -22.19 1.42 -0.29
C ILE A 363 -22.50 1.53 1.20
N GLU A 364 -21.47 1.66 2.04
CA GLU A 364 -21.61 1.81 3.48
C GLU A 364 -22.39 3.07 3.86
N ALA A 365 -22.08 4.21 3.22
CA ALA A 365 -22.80 5.47 3.44
C ALA A 365 -24.26 5.41 2.96
N VAL A 366 -24.56 4.69 1.88
CA VAL A 366 -25.94 4.47 1.40
C VAL A 366 -26.71 3.57 2.37
N LEU A 367 -26.10 2.50 2.86
CA LEU A 367 -26.71 1.64 3.89
C LEU A 367 -27.03 2.42 5.17
N ALA A 368 -26.16 3.33 5.58
CA ALA A 368 -26.34 4.19 6.75
C ALA A 368 -27.53 5.19 6.63
N ARG A 369 -28.14 5.32 5.45
CA ARG A 369 -29.40 6.08 5.28
C ARG A 369 -30.63 5.31 5.77
N HIS A 370 -30.56 3.99 5.79
CA HIS A 370 -31.67 3.08 6.15
C HIS A 370 -31.40 2.29 7.43
N LEU A 371 -30.13 2.16 7.81
CA LEU A 371 -29.65 1.43 8.97
C LEU A 371 -28.90 2.40 9.90
N THR A 372 -28.70 1.98 11.15
CA THR A 372 -27.75 2.71 12.02
C THR A 372 -26.32 2.52 11.51
N TYR A 373 -25.41 3.45 11.85
CA TYR A 373 -24.00 3.31 11.48
C TYR A 373 -23.40 1.98 11.96
N ALA A 374 -23.72 1.54 13.18
CA ALA A 374 -23.27 0.26 13.71
C ALA A 374 -23.77 -0.94 12.89
N GLN A 375 -25.03 -0.90 12.44
CA GLN A 375 -25.59 -1.96 11.59
C GLN A 375 -24.98 -1.93 10.18
N SER A 376 -24.79 -0.74 9.60
CA SER A 376 -24.19 -0.57 8.27
C SER A 376 -22.76 -1.09 8.25
N LEU A 377 -21.91 -0.63 9.20
CA LEU A 377 -20.53 -1.08 9.32
C LEU A 377 -20.44 -2.58 9.63
N GLY A 378 -21.25 -3.06 10.61
CA GLY A 378 -21.24 -4.47 11.00
C GLY A 378 -21.66 -5.40 9.87
N LEU A 379 -22.69 -5.02 9.10
CA LEU A 379 -23.18 -5.80 7.96
C LEU A 379 -22.14 -5.85 6.83
N LEU A 380 -21.63 -4.69 6.43
CA LEU A 380 -20.70 -4.61 5.30
C LEU A 380 -19.36 -5.23 5.66
N ALA A 381 -18.76 -4.86 6.81
CA ALA A 381 -17.53 -5.47 7.29
C ALA A 381 -17.69 -6.99 7.47
N GLY A 382 -18.84 -7.44 8.02
CA GLY A 382 -19.16 -8.85 8.17
C GLY A 382 -19.19 -9.58 6.83
N LEU A 383 -19.85 -9.02 5.84
CA LEU A 383 -19.95 -9.61 4.51
C LEU A 383 -18.58 -9.70 3.82
N VAL A 384 -17.79 -8.62 3.82
CA VAL A 384 -16.48 -8.62 3.15
C VAL A 384 -15.46 -9.51 3.87
N LEU A 385 -15.48 -9.57 5.21
CA LEU A 385 -14.64 -10.50 5.97
C LEU A 385 -15.05 -11.95 5.75
N LEU A 386 -16.37 -12.24 5.71
CA LEU A 386 -16.91 -13.58 5.43
C LEU A 386 -16.50 -14.07 4.04
N ILE A 387 -16.51 -13.20 3.03
CA ILE A 387 -16.03 -13.49 1.67
C ILE A 387 -14.49 -13.63 1.68
N GLY A 388 -13.80 -12.81 2.48
CA GLY A 388 -12.33 -12.81 2.57
C GLY A 388 -11.76 -14.14 3.05
N VAL A 389 -12.41 -14.80 4.02
CA VAL A 389 -11.93 -16.09 4.54
C VAL A 389 -11.79 -17.14 3.42
N PRO A 390 -12.82 -17.47 2.60
CA PRO A 390 -12.66 -18.43 1.51
C PRO A 390 -11.79 -17.92 0.36
N VAL A 391 -11.83 -16.62 -0.01
CA VAL A 391 -10.97 -16.08 -1.07
C VAL A 391 -9.50 -16.29 -0.72
N ILE A 392 -9.09 -15.99 0.50
CA ILE A 392 -7.73 -16.22 0.97
C ILE A 392 -7.48 -17.72 1.19
N GLY A 393 -8.41 -18.39 1.85
CA GLY A 393 -8.24 -19.78 2.30
C GLY A 393 -8.18 -20.82 1.18
N LEU A 394 -8.86 -20.58 0.06
CA LEU A 394 -8.85 -21.46 -1.13
C LEU A 394 -7.78 -21.05 -2.14
N GLY A 395 -7.12 -19.90 -1.94
CA GLY A 395 -6.07 -19.43 -2.81
C GLY A 395 -4.78 -20.26 -2.74
N PRO A 396 -3.85 -20.04 -3.66
CA PRO A 396 -2.56 -20.71 -3.64
C PRO A 396 -1.68 -20.25 -2.46
N GLU A 397 -0.80 -21.14 -2.01
CA GLU A 397 0.25 -20.83 -1.02
C GLU A 397 1.61 -20.93 -1.71
N ALA A 398 2.45 -19.91 -1.54
CA ALA A 398 3.77 -19.85 -2.15
C ALA A 398 4.89 -19.51 -1.14
N LYS A 399 4.67 -19.80 0.15
CA LYS A 399 5.63 -19.51 1.21
C LYS A 399 7.03 -20.06 0.91
N GLY A 400 8.02 -19.18 0.99
CA GLY A 400 9.43 -19.55 0.96
C GLY A 400 9.93 -19.93 -0.43
N VAL A 401 9.23 -19.54 -1.49
CA VAL A 401 9.70 -19.70 -2.87
C VAL A 401 11.04 -18.99 -3.01
N ALA A 402 12.04 -19.73 -3.49
CA ALA A 402 13.32 -19.17 -3.85
C ALA A 402 13.17 -18.46 -5.20
N PHE A 403 13.57 -17.20 -5.27
CA PHE A 403 13.54 -16.44 -6.52
C PHE A 403 14.77 -16.75 -7.38
N GLY A 404 14.64 -16.69 -8.71
CA GLY A 404 15.73 -16.98 -9.64
C GLY A 404 15.90 -18.45 -10.04
N LYS A 405 17.14 -18.92 -10.25
CA LYS A 405 17.45 -20.28 -10.75
C LYS A 405 16.82 -21.43 -9.96
N ALA A 406 16.65 -21.25 -8.66
CA ALA A 406 16.02 -22.25 -7.80
C ALA A 406 14.53 -22.49 -8.13
N GLU A 407 13.89 -21.57 -8.85
CA GLU A 407 12.51 -21.69 -9.32
C GLU A 407 12.37 -22.71 -10.48
N ARG A 408 13.37 -22.79 -11.36
CA ARG A 408 13.38 -23.66 -12.56
C ARG A 408 13.51 -25.16 -12.25
N GLY A 409 13.96 -25.50 -11.07
CA GLY A 409 14.11 -26.92 -10.64
C GLY A 409 12.86 -27.54 -10.03
N ARG A 410 11.74 -26.78 -9.94
CA ARG A 410 10.46 -27.21 -9.34
C ARG A 410 9.26 -27.18 -10.29
N GLN A 411 9.47 -26.80 -11.55
CA GLN A 411 8.50 -26.92 -12.65
C GLN A 411 8.80 -28.19 -13.46
#